data_e1056908df40cfb9e7648318764d53ce
#
_entry.id   e1056908df40cfb9e7648318764d53ce
#
_cell.length_a   1.000
_cell.length_b   1.000
_cell.length_c   1.000
_cell.angle_alpha   90.00
_cell.angle_beta   90.00
_cell.angle_gamma   90.00
#
_symmetry.space_group_name_H-M   'P 1'
#
loop_
_entity.id
_entity.type
_entity.pdbx_description
1 polymer ?
#
loop_
_entity_poly.entity_id
_entity_poly.type
_entity_poly.pdbx_seq_one_letter_code
_entity_poly.pdbx_strand_id
1 'polypeptide(L)'
;MTSARACWRRARLPLAISLASSLAPPAFGVSFNIGEVEAQLDTTLSIGAGWSTAKPDKGLIGANNGGRGLAPISDDGRQNFKRGETFSKVFTGLHGLELKYGDSGVYLRGRYWYDFELKDEGRPFKDIDDSHRARSARSSGGELLEAFAYHHYTLGAQPGTVRLGRQVVNWGEGLFIGGGINAINRTDASAFRRPGTALKDGQAPVNLFYVSQQLTDAVSAEAFYQLEWAQTDGENCGTFSSQSDVLGNGCTDNLRLLDSRRTVSAADQALLAGQGVAVDDEGVKVGRGVDRDARDGGQFGLALHYRFEPLDTEFGAYVMNYHSRLPFLNARGASASALAASQALPEALRPLALAGNSRYAVAYPEDIRLYGVSFATTLPTGMAWRGELSYRPNAPVQLNTHDVLYASLRPAGGAWAEASLLDGAVGEEIPGYRRKDVTQFQTSLTQVFDQVMGARRFTVMGELGMTYVGGLDSTHQARYGRDAVFGPGPLPQADGGNGCAQLNASTYAGSGLGNGADPGRHCENEGYTTRLAWGYRARAAWEYDNVFAGVDLTPSIAWSHDVSGYSPGPQSTFEEGRKAVSLGLDAEYQNTYMASVAYTNFFGGTYSTMSDRDFLTLSVGVKF
;
A
#
# COMPACT_ATOMS: atom_id res chain seq x y z
N MET A 1 11.21 36.40 21.47
CA MET A 1 9.95 35.65 21.70
C MET A 1 10.02 34.18 21.26
N THR A 2 11.16 33.67 20.81
CA THR A 2 11.35 32.31 20.26
C THR A 2 11.80 31.24 21.27
N SER A 3 12.34 31.62 22.42
CA SER A 3 12.86 30.64 23.42
C SER A 3 11.78 30.04 24.35
N ALA A 4 10.68 30.72 24.58
CA ALA A 4 9.62 30.26 25.48
C ALA A 4 8.74 29.14 24.87
N ARG A 5 8.54 29.16 23.55
CA ARG A 5 7.75 28.13 22.85
C ARG A 5 8.45 26.77 22.76
N ALA A 6 9.78 26.77 22.61
CA ALA A 6 10.57 25.54 22.56
C ALA A 6 10.63 24.81 23.90
N CYS A 7 10.65 25.56 25.01
CA CYS A 7 10.67 24.97 26.36
C CYS A 7 9.34 24.33 26.75
N TRP A 8 8.22 24.91 26.33
CA TRP A 8 6.88 24.35 26.57
C TRP A 8 6.59 23.07 25.75
N ARG A 9 7.16 22.97 24.56
CA ARG A 9 7.03 21.74 23.73
C ARG A 9 7.78 20.56 24.33
N ARG A 10 8.96 20.78 24.94
CA ARG A 10 9.75 19.72 25.60
C ARG A 10 9.18 19.25 26.94
N ALA A 11 8.38 20.06 27.62
CA ALA A 11 7.78 19.71 28.91
C ALA A 11 6.45 18.93 28.79
N ARG A 12 5.79 18.95 27.64
CA ARG A 12 4.50 18.25 27.46
C ARG A 12 4.65 16.73 27.29
N LEU A 13 5.74 16.24 26.70
CA LEU A 13 5.98 14.82 26.50
C LEU A 13 6.18 14.04 27.82
N PRO A 14 7.05 14.49 28.73
CA PRO A 14 7.23 13.80 30.04
C PRO A 14 5.98 13.86 30.91
N LEU A 15 5.15 14.90 30.80
CA LEU A 15 3.92 15.02 31.57
C LEU A 15 2.84 14.04 31.10
N ALA A 16 2.74 13.80 29.77
CA ALA A 16 1.81 12.83 29.21
C ALA A 16 2.17 11.38 29.59
N ILE A 17 3.47 11.07 29.59
CA ILE A 17 3.96 9.74 30.01
C ILE A 17 3.77 9.55 31.53
N SER A 18 4.02 10.58 32.32
CA SER A 18 3.83 10.53 33.79
C SER A 18 2.36 10.41 34.19
N LEU A 19 1.44 11.04 33.46
CA LEU A 19 0.01 10.87 33.68
C LEU A 19 -0.48 9.48 33.27
N ALA A 20 0.01 8.92 32.17
CA ALA A 20 -0.38 7.59 31.72
C ALA A 20 0.09 6.50 32.71
N SER A 21 1.30 6.64 33.28
CA SER A 21 1.83 5.67 34.25
C SER A 21 1.20 5.75 35.63
N SER A 22 0.62 6.87 36.02
CA SER A 22 -0.05 7.03 37.33
C SER A 22 -1.52 6.58 37.32
N LEU A 23 -2.11 6.28 36.15
CA LEU A 23 -3.50 5.89 35.98
C LEU A 23 -3.69 4.42 35.57
N ALA A 24 -2.62 3.64 35.44
CA ALA A 24 -2.69 2.27 34.96
C ALA A 24 -3.11 1.30 36.09
N PRO A 25 -4.36 0.79 36.09
CA PRO A 25 -4.70 -0.40 36.84
C PRO A 25 -4.00 -1.63 36.22
N PRO A 26 -3.89 -2.77 36.95
CA PRO A 26 -3.28 -3.97 36.40
C PRO A 26 -3.95 -4.40 35.07
N ALA A 27 -3.15 -4.91 34.15
CA ALA A 27 -3.42 -5.15 32.74
C ALA A 27 -4.44 -6.24 32.45
N PHE A 28 -5.67 -5.94 32.72
CA PHE A 28 -6.80 -6.65 32.12
C PHE A 28 -7.79 -5.59 31.64
N GLY A 29 -8.34 -5.76 30.42
CA GLY A 29 -9.42 -4.91 29.97
C GLY A 29 -10.44 -4.74 31.11
N VAL A 30 -10.94 -3.53 31.32
CA VAL A 30 -11.86 -3.26 32.43
C VAL A 30 -13.19 -3.94 32.13
N SER A 31 -13.47 -5.04 32.85
CA SER A 31 -14.77 -5.72 32.76
C SER A 31 -15.68 -5.19 33.85
N PHE A 32 -16.91 -4.81 33.48
CA PHE A 32 -17.94 -4.33 34.40
C PHE A 32 -19.33 -4.69 33.88
N ASN A 33 -20.32 -4.67 34.77
CA ASN A 33 -21.70 -4.97 34.38
C ASN A 33 -22.57 -3.72 34.49
N ILE A 34 -23.45 -3.52 33.50
CA ILE A 34 -24.49 -2.50 33.49
C ILE A 34 -25.83 -3.26 33.55
N GLY A 35 -26.32 -3.56 34.74
CA GLY A 35 -27.45 -4.47 34.89
C GLY A 35 -27.10 -5.88 34.43
N GLU A 36 -27.83 -6.38 33.43
CA GLU A 36 -27.58 -7.69 32.79
C GLU A 36 -26.60 -7.63 31.61
N VAL A 37 -26.10 -6.44 31.24
CA VAL A 37 -25.15 -6.26 30.16
C VAL A 37 -23.73 -6.40 30.71
N GLU A 38 -22.97 -7.35 30.17
CA GLU A 38 -21.54 -7.50 30.41
C GLU A 38 -20.80 -6.50 29.50
N ALA A 39 -19.91 -5.70 30.06
CA ALA A 39 -19.11 -4.73 29.34
C ALA A 39 -17.61 -5.03 29.51
N GLN A 40 -16.86 -5.02 28.42
CA GLN A 40 -15.39 -5.13 28.42
C GLN A 40 -14.80 -3.96 27.64
N LEU A 41 -13.90 -3.22 28.28
CA LEU A 41 -13.18 -2.09 27.70
C LEU A 41 -11.69 -2.38 27.66
N ASP A 42 -11.12 -2.43 26.47
CA ASP A 42 -9.68 -2.57 26.22
C ASP A 42 -9.11 -1.24 25.71
N THR A 43 -7.98 -0.83 26.26
CA THR A 43 -7.30 0.40 25.87
C THR A 43 -5.82 0.14 25.61
N THR A 44 -5.30 0.66 24.52
CA THR A 44 -3.86 0.71 24.23
C THR A 44 -3.48 2.14 23.91
N LEU A 45 -2.50 2.68 24.63
CA LEU A 45 -1.89 3.98 24.35
C LEU A 45 -0.42 3.76 24.00
N SER A 46 0.06 4.38 22.95
CA SER A 46 1.45 4.25 22.54
C SER A 46 2.04 5.56 22.03
N ILE A 47 3.35 5.69 22.16
CA ILE A 47 4.14 6.71 21.49
C ILE A 47 5.27 6.03 20.76
N GLY A 48 5.55 6.47 19.54
CA GLY A 48 6.61 5.89 18.74
C GLY A 48 7.27 6.90 17.83
N ALA A 49 8.47 6.56 17.37
CA ALA A 49 9.21 7.34 16.40
C ALA A 49 9.87 6.44 15.36
N GLY A 50 10.03 6.97 14.15
CA GLY A 50 10.69 6.31 13.04
C GLY A 50 11.75 7.20 12.40
N TRP A 51 12.88 6.61 12.03
CA TRP A 51 14.02 7.29 11.40
C TRP A 51 14.39 6.64 10.08
N SER A 52 14.62 7.44 9.05
CA SER A 52 15.23 6.98 7.80
C SER A 52 16.70 6.61 8.06
N THR A 53 17.13 5.42 7.60
CA THR A 53 18.51 4.97 7.79
C THR A 53 19.29 4.86 6.49
N ALA A 54 18.64 4.92 5.32
CA ALA A 54 19.26 4.95 4.00
C ALA A 54 19.41 6.38 3.48
N LYS A 55 20.36 6.57 2.55
CA LYS A 55 20.43 7.80 1.75
C LYS A 55 19.45 7.67 0.56
N PRO A 56 18.72 8.75 0.20
CA PRO A 56 17.89 8.74 -0.99
C PRO A 56 18.70 8.37 -2.25
N ASP A 57 18.17 7.44 -3.05
CA ASP A 57 18.78 7.04 -4.29
C ASP A 57 18.47 8.06 -5.39
N LYS A 58 19.49 8.68 -5.96
CA LYS A 58 19.32 9.61 -7.07
C LYS A 58 18.72 8.97 -8.32
N GLY A 59 18.80 7.66 -8.48
CA GLY A 59 18.14 6.93 -9.55
C GLY A 59 16.62 6.91 -9.43
N LEU A 60 16.09 7.12 -8.21
CA LEU A 60 14.67 7.16 -7.87
C LEU A 60 14.14 8.58 -7.64
N ILE A 61 14.96 9.61 -7.83
CA ILE A 61 14.58 11.02 -7.82
C ILE A 61 14.51 11.50 -9.27
N GLY A 62 13.45 12.19 -9.64
CA GLY A 62 13.23 12.71 -10.98
C GLY A 62 14.36 13.63 -11.46
N ALA A 63 14.65 13.62 -12.75
CA ALA A 63 15.72 14.42 -13.34
C ALA A 63 15.55 15.92 -13.06
N ASN A 64 14.33 16.44 -13.15
CA ASN A 64 14.02 17.84 -12.85
C ASN A 64 14.27 18.19 -11.38
N ASN A 65 14.25 17.21 -10.48
CA ASN A 65 14.49 17.35 -9.06
C ASN A 65 15.95 17.06 -8.64
N GLY A 66 16.85 16.99 -9.63
CA GLY A 66 18.30 16.81 -9.42
C GLY A 66 18.73 15.35 -9.24
N GLY A 67 17.86 14.41 -9.58
CA GLY A 67 18.14 12.98 -9.65
C GLY A 67 18.42 12.48 -11.07
N ARG A 68 18.22 11.18 -11.31
CA ARG A 68 18.40 10.51 -12.59
C ARG A 68 17.19 9.66 -12.98
N GLY A 69 16.12 9.72 -12.19
CA GLY A 69 14.84 9.08 -12.52
C GLY A 69 14.16 9.77 -13.69
N LEU A 70 13.42 9.01 -14.48
CA LEU A 70 12.79 9.48 -15.72
C LEU A 70 11.36 10.03 -15.51
N ALA A 71 10.84 9.95 -14.27
CA ALA A 71 9.59 10.58 -13.88
C ALA A 71 9.63 11.00 -12.39
N PRO A 72 9.15 12.21 -12.03
CA PRO A 72 9.10 12.69 -10.65
C PRO A 72 7.72 12.42 -10.02
N ILE A 73 7.22 11.17 -10.04
CA ILE A 73 5.88 10.83 -9.57
C ILE A 73 5.84 10.12 -8.21
N SER A 74 7.03 9.90 -7.60
CA SER A 74 7.18 9.17 -6.32
C SER A 74 8.40 9.63 -5.52
N ASP A 75 8.92 10.84 -5.77
CA ASP A 75 10.19 11.27 -5.20
C ASP A 75 10.09 12.36 -4.13
N ASP A 76 8.92 12.93 -3.88
CA ASP A 76 8.70 13.95 -2.86
C ASP A 76 9.17 13.47 -1.47
N GLY A 77 8.79 12.27 -1.06
CA GLY A 77 9.21 11.70 0.21
C GLY A 77 10.71 11.42 0.31
N ARG A 78 11.40 11.18 -0.81
CA ARG A 78 12.87 11.02 -0.85
C ARG A 78 13.59 12.33 -0.63
N GLN A 79 12.99 13.42 -1.06
CA GLN A 79 13.55 14.77 -0.90
C GLN A 79 13.19 15.39 0.44
N ASN A 80 12.06 14.97 1.01
CA ASN A 80 11.59 15.41 2.33
C ASN A 80 12.35 14.78 3.50
N PHE A 81 12.86 13.55 3.33
CA PHE A 81 13.49 12.81 4.44
C PHE A 81 14.84 12.26 4.03
N LYS A 82 15.89 12.77 4.70
CA LYS A 82 17.27 12.35 4.51
C LYS A 82 17.65 11.29 5.54
N ARG A 83 18.77 10.61 5.30
CA ARG A 83 19.33 9.65 6.23
C ARG A 83 19.54 10.27 7.62
N GLY A 84 19.01 9.59 8.65
CA GLY A 84 19.10 10.00 10.07
C GLY A 84 17.97 10.94 10.50
N GLU A 85 17.13 11.42 9.58
CA GLU A 85 15.99 12.26 9.93
C GLU A 85 14.81 11.41 10.40
N THR A 86 14.04 11.94 11.34
CA THR A 86 12.76 11.36 11.76
C THR A 86 11.72 11.57 10.66
N PHE A 87 10.97 10.52 10.35
CA PHE A 87 9.85 10.61 9.43
C PHE A 87 8.49 10.49 10.13
N SER A 88 8.48 10.09 11.40
CA SER A 88 7.26 9.98 12.22
C SER A 88 7.64 10.12 13.70
N LYS A 89 6.81 10.84 14.46
CA LYS A 89 6.79 10.92 15.93
C LYS A 89 5.33 10.91 16.35
N VAL A 90 4.77 9.73 16.55
CA VAL A 90 3.33 9.57 16.66
C VAL A 90 2.91 9.15 18.06
N PHE A 91 1.85 9.78 18.56
CA PHE A 91 1.04 9.29 19.68
C PHE A 91 -0.20 8.62 19.12
N THR A 92 -0.53 7.42 19.59
CA THR A 92 -1.69 6.64 19.17
C THR A 92 -2.47 6.16 20.38
N GLY A 93 -3.80 6.28 20.31
CA GLY A 93 -4.73 5.62 21.24
C GLY A 93 -5.68 4.71 20.48
N LEU A 94 -5.88 3.52 21.01
CA LEU A 94 -6.78 2.49 20.48
C LEU A 94 -7.67 2.00 21.61
N HIS A 95 -8.99 2.01 21.39
CA HIS A 95 -10.00 1.58 22.37
C HIS A 95 -10.93 0.57 21.74
N GLY A 96 -11.22 -0.51 22.45
CA GLY A 96 -12.24 -1.50 22.13
C GLY A 96 -13.27 -1.58 23.22
N LEU A 97 -14.55 -1.59 22.89
CA LEU A 97 -15.66 -1.78 23.81
C LEU A 97 -16.56 -2.89 23.28
N GLU A 98 -16.71 -3.95 24.05
CA GLU A 98 -17.72 -4.97 23.83
C GLU A 98 -18.83 -4.85 24.87
N LEU A 99 -20.08 -4.85 24.41
CA LEU A 99 -21.28 -4.89 25.24
C LEU A 99 -22.05 -6.16 24.88
N LYS A 100 -22.21 -7.08 25.82
CA LYS A 100 -22.84 -8.38 25.63
C LYS A 100 -24.08 -8.54 26.50
N TYR A 101 -25.16 -8.99 25.90
CA TYR A 101 -26.41 -9.32 26.56
C TYR A 101 -26.92 -10.69 26.06
N GLY A 102 -26.77 -11.71 26.86
CA GLY A 102 -27.08 -13.10 26.46
C GLY A 102 -26.29 -13.51 25.22
N ASP A 103 -27.00 -13.92 24.17
CA ASP A 103 -26.40 -14.34 22.88
C ASP A 103 -26.18 -13.19 21.90
N SER A 104 -26.50 -11.95 22.29
CA SER A 104 -26.35 -10.76 21.44
C SER A 104 -25.29 -9.83 22.01
N GLY A 105 -24.64 -9.05 21.14
CA GLY A 105 -23.72 -8.02 21.58
C GLY A 105 -23.46 -6.97 20.52
N VAL A 106 -22.73 -5.94 20.94
CA VAL A 106 -22.22 -4.86 20.11
C VAL A 106 -20.72 -4.74 20.38
N TYR A 107 -19.93 -4.68 19.31
CA TYR A 107 -18.51 -4.42 19.39
C TYR A 107 -18.18 -3.09 18.72
N LEU A 108 -17.46 -2.25 19.45
CA LEU A 108 -16.99 -0.94 18.97
C LEU A 108 -15.48 -0.87 19.16
N ARG A 109 -14.76 -0.43 18.12
CA ARG A 109 -13.33 -0.22 18.20
C ARG A 109 -12.94 1.03 17.44
N GLY A 110 -12.19 1.91 18.09
CA GLY A 110 -11.77 3.18 17.51
C GLY A 110 -10.32 3.49 17.81
N ARG A 111 -9.69 4.25 16.94
CA ARG A 111 -8.34 4.76 17.15
C ARG A 111 -8.26 6.26 16.88
N TYR A 112 -7.25 6.89 17.49
CA TYR A 112 -6.84 8.26 17.17
C TYR A 112 -5.32 8.37 17.21
N TRP A 113 -4.78 9.34 16.50
CA TRP A 113 -3.35 9.56 16.41
C TRP A 113 -3.03 11.02 16.20
N TYR A 114 -1.81 11.38 16.57
CA TYR A 114 -1.20 12.67 16.27
C TYR A 114 0.27 12.46 15.99
N ASP A 115 0.71 12.71 14.74
CA ASP A 115 2.10 12.63 14.34
C ASP A 115 2.72 14.04 14.37
N PHE A 116 3.52 14.30 15.40
CA PHE A 116 4.17 15.58 15.61
C PHE A 116 5.17 15.93 14.51
N GLU A 117 5.80 14.91 13.89
CA GLU A 117 6.77 15.12 12.82
C GLU A 117 6.07 15.60 11.53
N LEU A 118 4.99 14.93 11.17
CA LEU A 118 4.26 15.24 9.94
C LEU A 118 3.35 16.47 10.08
N LYS A 119 2.87 16.76 11.30
CA LYS A 119 1.90 17.84 11.55
C LYS A 119 2.54 19.17 11.85
N ASP A 120 3.61 19.18 12.63
CA ASP A 120 4.15 20.40 13.23
C ASP A 120 5.46 20.87 12.58
N GLU A 121 6.16 19.99 11.82
CA GLU A 121 7.46 20.29 11.22
C GLU A 121 7.33 20.55 9.71
N GLY A 122 7.97 21.60 9.22
CA GLY A 122 8.09 21.89 7.79
C GLY A 122 9.03 20.91 7.08
N ARG A 123 8.84 20.70 5.79
CA ARG A 123 9.66 19.81 4.97
C ARG A 123 10.59 20.58 4.04
N PRO A 124 11.80 20.05 3.76
CA PRO A 124 12.77 20.77 2.92
C PRO A 124 12.35 20.89 1.45
N PHE A 125 11.49 20.01 0.95
CA PHE A 125 11.04 20.01 -0.44
C PHE A 125 9.57 20.44 -0.58
N LYS A 126 8.64 19.68 0.01
CA LYS A 126 7.21 19.99 0.01
C LYS A 126 6.62 19.68 1.37
N ASP A 127 5.93 20.63 1.98
CA ASP A 127 5.21 20.41 3.23
C ASP A 127 4.11 19.35 3.09
N ILE A 128 3.87 18.61 4.16
CA ILE A 128 2.80 17.60 4.20
C ILE A 128 1.47 18.30 4.42
N ASP A 129 0.60 18.21 3.44
CA ASP A 129 -0.76 18.77 3.50
C ASP A 129 -1.78 17.68 3.82
N ASP A 130 -2.63 17.92 4.82
CA ASP A 130 -3.72 17.02 5.24
C ASP A 130 -5.06 17.32 4.54
N SER A 131 -5.15 18.42 3.78
CA SER A 131 -6.40 18.82 3.14
C SER A 131 -6.81 17.84 2.05
N HIS A 132 -8.09 17.49 2.03
CA HIS A 132 -8.67 16.53 1.08
C HIS A 132 -8.06 15.12 1.09
N ARG A 133 -7.20 14.78 2.07
CA ARG A 133 -6.62 13.43 2.23
C ARG A 133 -7.61 12.47 2.85
N ALA A 134 -7.46 11.17 2.54
CA ALA A 134 -8.12 10.09 3.29
C ALA A 134 -7.83 10.27 4.79
N ARG A 135 -8.83 10.00 5.64
CA ARG A 135 -8.72 10.29 7.08
C ARG A 135 -7.51 9.61 7.71
N SER A 136 -7.30 8.34 7.40
CA SER A 136 -6.19 7.53 7.91
C SER A 136 -4.81 8.00 7.43
N ALA A 137 -4.72 8.63 6.25
CA ALA A 137 -3.46 9.15 5.69
C ALA A 137 -3.03 10.51 6.26
N ARG A 138 -3.87 11.17 7.06
CA ARG A 138 -3.54 12.47 7.66
C ARG A 138 -2.52 12.34 8.78
N SER A 139 -1.79 13.42 9.01
CA SER A 139 -0.84 13.53 10.11
C SER A 139 -1.50 13.40 11.48
N SER A 140 -2.78 13.74 11.61
CA SER A 140 -3.56 13.57 12.82
C SER A 140 -5.02 13.26 12.50
N GLY A 141 -5.66 12.47 13.36
CA GLY A 141 -7.05 12.11 13.16
C GLY A 141 -7.59 11.13 14.20
N GLY A 142 -8.86 10.77 13.99
CA GLY A 142 -9.52 9.71 14.73
C GLY A 142 -10.53 9.03 13.82
N GLU A 143 -10.67 7.73 13.97
CA GLU A 143 -11.60 6.93 13.18
C GLU A 143 -12.20 5.78 13.98
N LEU A 144 -13.42 5.44 13.62
CA LEU A 144 -14.09 4.23 14.08
C LEU A 144 -13.64 3.09 13.16
N LEU A 145 -12.97 2.11 13.73
CA LEU A 145 -12.55 0.89 13.03
C LEU A 145 -13.74 -0.06 12.93
N GLU A 146 -13.95 -0.87 13.94
CA GLU A 146 -15.06 -1.81 13.97
C GLU A 146 -16.25 -1.22 14.72
N ALA A 147 -17.45 -1.45 14.21
CA ALA A 147 -18.72 -1.09 14.83
C ALA A 147 -19.82 -2.00 14.30
N PHE A 148 -20.07 -3.10 14.95
CA PHE A 148 -21.07 -4.06 14.53
C PHE A 148 -21.84 -4.65 15.69
N ALA A 149 -23.10 -5.03 15.41
CA ALA A 149 -23.92 -5.88 16.27
C ALA A 149 -23.78 -7.33 15.82
N TYR A 150 -23.85 -8.25 16.78
CA TYR A 150 -23.84 -9.68 16.52
C TYR A 150 -24.91 -10.41 17.34
N HIS A 151 -25.32 -11.56 16.82
CA HIS A 151 -26.20 -12.49 17.52
C HIS A 151 -25.79 -13.92 17.21
N HIS A 152 -25.63 -14.71 18.27
CA HIS A 152 -25.42 -16.15 18.17
C HIS A 152 -26.77 -16.85 18.26
N TYR A 153 -27.02 -17.81 17.39
CA TYR A 153 -28.25 -18.57 17.35
C TYR A 153 -27.94 -20.05 17.09
N THR A 154 -28.96 -20.87 17.28
CA THR A 154 -28.88 -22.31 17.02
C THR A 154 -29.98 -22.70 16.05
N LEU A 155 -29.64 -23.33 14.94
CA LEU A 155 -30.59 -23.88 13.98
C LEU A 155 -30.60 -25.41 14.11
N GLY A 156 -31.67 -25.96 14.74
CA GLY A 156 -31.63 -27.34 15.17
C GLY A 156 -30.63 -27.54 16.32
N ALA A 157 -29.59 -28.35 16.09
CA ALA A 157 -28.46 -28.52 17.00
C ALA A 157 -27.20 -27.78 16.61
N GLN A 158 -27.22 -27.08 15.49
CA GLN A 158 -26.02 -26.47 14.87
C GLN A 158 -25.94 -24.97 15.18
N PRO A 159 -24.81 -24.46 15.70
CA PRO A 159 -24.63 -23.06 16.00
C PRO A 159 -24.48 -22.21 14.75
N GLY A 160 -24.92 -20.96 14.84
CA GLY A 160 -24.74 -19.95 13.81
C GLY A 160 -24.48 -18.58 14.43
N THR A 161 -23.96 -17.68 13.64
CA THR A 161 -23.69 -16.29 14.02
C THR A 161 -24.06 -15.35 12.88
N VAL A 162 -24.75 -14.28 13.18
CA VAL A 162 -24.97 -13.15 12.27
C VAL A 162 -24.27 -11.93 12.80
N ARG A 163 -23.71 -11.11 11.89
CA ARG A 163 -23.09 -9.82 12.23
C ARG A 163 -23.53 -8.77 11.22
N LEU A 164 -23.81 -7.57 11.68
CA LEU A 164 -24.19 -6.43 10.86
C LEU A 164 -23.46 -5.19 11.32
N GLY A 165 -22.81 -4.51 10.41
CA GLY A 165 -22.09 -3.27 10.66
C GLY A 165 -20.67 -3.28 10.11
N ARG A 166 -19.84 -2.37 10.62
CA ARG A 166 -18.46 -2.13 10.17
C ARG A 166 -17.53 -3.18 10.76
N GLN A 167 -17.00 -4.07 9.92
CA GLN A 167 -16.19 -5.22 10.34
C GLN A 167 -15.27 -5.71 9.22
N VAL A 168 -14.33 -6.60 9.57
CA VAL A 168 -13.43 -7.31 8.65
C VAL A 168 -13.86 -8.77 8.57
N VAL A 169 -13.78 -9.36 7.38
CA VAL A 169 -13.95 -10.79 7.14
C VAL A 169 -12.63 -11.35 6.66
N ASN A 170 -12.03 -12.26 7.40
CA ASN A 170 -10.76 -12.89 7.05
C ASN A 170 -11.01 -14.29 6.49
N TRP A 171 -10.78 -14.45 5.21
CA TRP A 171 -10.81 -15.72 4.49
C TRP A 171 -9.43 -16.03 3.91
N GLY A 172 -9.15 -17.33 3.74
CA GLY A 172 -7.88 -17.80 3.21
C GLY A 172 -6.81 -18.05 4.27
N GLU A 173 -5.66 -18.56 3.83
CA GLU A 173 -4.58 -19.09 4.67
C GLU A 173 -3.24 -18.37 4.49
N GLY A 174 -3.22 -17.23 3.81
CA GLY A 174 -2.01 -16.41 3.63
C GLY A 174 -1.53 -15.79 4.94
N LEU A 175 -0.20 -15.83 5.19
CA LEU A 175 0.41 -15.27 6.39
C LEU A 175 1.07 -13.91 6.16
N PHE A 176 1.98 -13.82 5.17
CA PHE A 176 2.81 -12.65 4.88
C PHE A 176 2.56 -12.09 3.48
N ILE A 177 2.17 -12.97 2.54
CA ILE A 177 2.00 -12.64 1.14
C ILE A 177 0.55 -12.16 0.94
N GLY A 178 0.39 -10.91 0.55
CA GLY A 178 -0.92 -10.30 0.34
C GLY A 178 -1.61 -10.77 -0.94
N GLY A 179 -2.88 -10.43 -1.08
CA GLY A 179 -3.74 -10.88 -2.18
C GLY A 179 -4.40 -12.22 -1.86
N GLY A 180 -4.47 -13.14 -2.84
CA GLY A 180 -5.11 -14.44 -2.64
C GLY A 180 -6.60 -14.33 -2.35
N ILE A 181 -7.11 -15.22 -1.49
CA ILE A 181 -8.52 -15.27 -1.10
C ILE A 181 -8.91 -14.05 -0.24
N ASN A 182 -7.96 -13.52 0.54
CA ASN A 182 -8.21 -12.35 1.42
C ASN A 182 -8.22 -10.99 0.69
N ALA A 183 -8.22 -10.96 -0.64
CA ALA A 183 -8.20 -9.75 -1.46
C ALA A 183 -9.42 -8.82 -1.28
N ILE A 184 -10.46 -9.27 -0.58
CA ILE A 184 -11.68 -8.50 -0.29
C ILE A 184 -11.50 -7.39 0.74
N ASN A 185 -10.48 -7.49 1.59
CA ASN A 185 -10.30 -6.54 2.67
C ASN A 185 -9.60 -5.26 2.18
N ARG A 186 -10.09 -4.15 2.68
CA ARG A 186 -9.46 -2.85 2.54
C ARG A 186 -8.23 -2.79 3.46
N THR A 187 -7.18 -2.13 3.01
CA THR A 187 -5.99 -1.89 3.83
C THR A 187 -5.79 -0.40 4.09
N ASP A 188 -5.19 -0.09 5.23
CA ASP A 188 -4.68 1.23 5.59
C ASP A 188 -3.16 1.16 5.62
N ALA A 189 -2.53 1.63 4.53
CA ALA A 189 -1.07 1.60 4.40
C ALA A 189 -0.39 2.49 5.44
N SER A 190 -1.00 3.61 5.81
CA SER A 190 -0.47 4.52 6.82
C SER A 190 -0.45 3.90 8.21
N ALA A 191 -1.44 3.07 8.55
CA ALA A 191 -1.46 2.35 9.84
C ALA A 191 -0.29 1.37 9.96
N PHE A 192 0.01 0.62 8.91
CA PHE A 192 1.14 -0.33 8.91
C PHE A 192 2.49 0.33 9.20
N ARG A 193 2.62 1.62 8.95
CA ARG A 193 3.88 2.36 9.05
C ARG A 193 4.02 3.22 10.29
N ARG A 194 2.94 3.40 11.05
CA ARG A 194 2.98 4.12 12.32
C ARG A 194 3.69 3.27 13.37
N PRO A 195 4.81 3.74 13.96
CA PRO A 195 5.48 3.01 15.04
C PRO A 195 4.52 2.70 16.19
N GLY A 196 4.53 1.46 16.68
CA GLY A 196 3.66 1.01 17.78
C GLY A 196 2.26 0.52 17.35
N THR A 197 1.95 0.49 16.04
CA THR A 197 0.69 -0.06 15.53
C THR A 197 0.85 -1.55 15.21
N ALA A 198 -0.10 -2.38 15.63
CA ALA A 198 -0.09 -3.80 15.31
C ALA A 198 -0.52 -4.06 13.85
N LEU A 199 0.06 -5.09 13.21
CA LEU A 199 -0.23 -5.42 11.81
C LEU A 199 -1.73 -5.63 11.53
N LYS A 200 -2.47 -6.25 12.47
CA LYS A 200 -3.92 -6.45 12.34
C LYS A 200 -4.70 -5.13 12.21
N ASP A 201 -4.16 -4.04 12.75
CA ASP A 201 -4.82 -2.73 12.73
C ASP A 201 -4.68 -2.01 11.37
N GLY A 202 -3.91 -2.58 10.46
CA GLY A 202 -3.81 -2.15 9.07
C GLY A 202 -4.91 -2.70 8.17
N GLN A 203 -5.72 -3.66 8.62
CA GLN A 203 -6.94 -4.04 7.92
C GLN A 203 -8.05 -3.05 8.28
N ALA A 204 -8.60 -2.39 7.27
CA ALA A 204 -9.61 -1.36 7.46
C ALA A 204 -11.02 -1.94 7.20
N PRO A 205 -11.90 -1.94 8.21
CA PRO A 205 -13.23 -2.52 8.11
C PRO A 205 -14.16 -1.72 7.20
N VAL A 206 -15.18 -2.40 6.66
CA VAL A 206 -16.28 -1.82 5.88
C VAL A 206 -17.62 -2.30 6.42
N ASN A 207 -18.70 -1.56 6.12
CA ASN A 207 -20.05 -1.98 6.49
C ASN A 207 -20.48 -3.19 5.66
N LEU A 208 -20.84 -4.28 6.36
CA LEU A 208 -21.30 -5.50 5.71
C LEU A 208 -22.26 -6.30 6.62
N PHE A 209 -23.06 -7.13 5.98
CA PHE A 209 -23.78 -8.23 6.61
C PHE A 209 -22.95 -9.50 6.46
N TYR A 210 -22.82 -10.26 7.54
CA TYR A 210 -22.11 -11.53 7.58
C TYR A 210 -22.94 -12.57 8.32
N VAL A 211 -22.88 -13.79 7.82
CA VAL A 211 -23.47 -14.96 8.46
C VAL A 211 -22.50 -16.13 8.41
N SER A 212 -22.40 -16.86 9.50
CA SER A 212 -21.71 -18.14 9.61
C SER A 212 -22.67 -19.16 10.19
N GLN A 213 -22.75 -20.36 9.60
CA GLN A 213 -23.64 -21.43 10.02
C GLN A 213 -22.92 -22.77 9.95
N GLN A 214 -22.88 -23.47 11.06
CA GLN A 214 -22.52 -24.88 11.07
C GLN A 214 -23.68 -25.67 10.43
N LEU A 215 -23.40 -26.44 9.38
CA LEU A 215 -24.40 -27.23 8.65
C LEU A 215 -24.47 -28.66 9.17
N THR A 216 -23.29 -29.24 9.46
CA THR A 216 -23.11 -30.56 10.10
C THR A 216 -21.89 -30.47 11.02
N ASP A 217 -21.55 -31.52 11.75
CA ASP A 217 -20.37 -31.56 12.60
C ASP A 217 -19.05 -31.34 11.80
N ALA A 218 -19.07 -31.64 10.51
CA ALA A 218 -17.90 -31.52 9.64
C ALA A 218 -17.99 -30.38 8.60
N VAL A 219 -19.15 -29.76 8.40
CA VAL A 219 -19.35 -28.75 7.33
C VAL A 219 -19.89 -27.45 7.90
N SER A 220 -19.26 -26.34 7.59
CA SER A 220 -19.77 -25.00 7.86
C SER A 220 -19.83 -24.14 6.59
N ALA A 221 -20.68 -23.16 6.60
CA ALA A 221 -20.85 -22.19 5.52
C ALA A 221 -20.76 -20.77 6.07
N GLU A 222 -20.14 -19.89 5.29
CA GLU A 222 -20.10 -18.46 5.59
C GLU A 222 -20.54 -17.66 4.37
N ALA A 223 -21.18 -16.54 4.60
CA ALA A 223 -21.53 -15.61 3.53
C ALA A 223 -21.42 -14.17 4.02
N PHE A 224 -21.08 -13.27 3.12
CA PHE A 224 -21.14 -11.84 3.36
C PHE A 224 -21.74 -11.08 2.18
N TYR A 225 -22.30 -9.91 2.48
CA TYR A 225 -22.67 -8.89 1.51
C TYR A 225 -22.17 -7.53 2.02
N GLN A 226 -21.31 -6.86 1.24
CA GLN A 226 -20.82 -5.52 1.59
C GLN A 226 -21.84 -4.46 1.20
N LEU A 227 -22.11 -3.54 2.13
CA LEU A 227 -23.09 -2.47 1.99
C LEU A 227 -22.48 -1.15 1.52
N GLU A 228 -21.15 -1.03 1.60
CA GLU A 228 -20.38 0.11 1.12
C GLU A 228 -19.09 -0.37 0.45
N TRP A 229 -18.65 0.38 -0.54
CA TRP A 229 -17.32 0.27 -1.07
C TRP A 229 -16.42 1.34 -0.44
N ALA A 230 -15.16 0.99 -0.19
CA ALA A 230 -14.14 1.94 0.22
C ALA A 230 -12.79 1.52 -0.35
N GLN A 231 -12.02 2.48 -0.83
CA GLN A 231 -10.67 2.24 -1.34
C GLN A 231 -9.69 1.87 -0.24
N THR A 232 -8.56 1.27 -0.62
CA THR A 232 -7.37 1.17 0.22
C THR A 232 -6.82 2.58 0.47
N ASP A 233 -6.58 2.93 1.73
CA ASP A 233 -5.96 4.20 2.08
C ASP A 233 -4.45 4.08 1.85
N GLY A 234 -3.98 4.76 0.80
CA GLY A 234 -2.56 4.93 0.54
C GLY A 234 -1.92 5.92 1.51
N GLU A 235 -0.59 5.95 1.49
CA GLU A 235 0.17 6.99 2.18
C GLU A 235 -0.14 8.39 1.62
N ASN A 236 -0.05 9.41 2.48
CA ASN A 236 -0.08 10.78 2.01
C ASN A 236 1.14 11.08 1.13
N CYS A 237 0.95 11.84 0.05
CA CYS A 237 2.04 12.26 -0.83
C CYS A 237 3.10 13.05 -0.06
N GLY A 238 4.37 12.84 -0.42
CA GLY A 238 5.51 13.47 0.23
C GLY A 238 5.93 12.86 1.57
N THR A 239 5.20 11.85 2.12
CA THR A 239 5.64 11.14 3.31
C THR A 239 6.77 10.16 2.99
N PHE A 240 7.57 9.79 3.98
CA PHE A 240 8.70 8.86 3.81
C PHE A 240 8.32 7.54 3.14
N SER A 241 7.14 7.05 3.43
CA SER A 241 6.66 5.74 2.97
C SER A 241 5.81 5.81 1.72
N SER A 242 5.51 7.01 1.20
CA SER A 242 4.75 7.18 -0.04
C SER A 242 5.47 6.55 -1.22
N GLN A 243 4.76 5.72 -1.97
CA GLN A 243 5.22 5.12 -3.22
C GLN A 243 4.67 5.85 -4.45
N SER A 244 3.80 6.84 -4.24
CA SER A 244 3.24 7.66 -5.31
C SER A 244 2.79 9.00 -4.77
N ASP A 245 3.23 10.06 -5.41
CA ASP A 245 2.85 11.43 -5.06
C ASP A 245 1.59 11.90 -5.82
N VAL A 246 1.00 11.03 -6.67
CA VAL A 246 -0.09 11.38 -7.59
C VAL A 246 -1.36 10.56 -7.41
N LEU A 247 -1.29 9.35 -6.83
CA LEU A 247 -2.44 8.44 -6.72
C LEU A 247 -3.26 8.64 -5.45
N GLY A 248 -2.66 9.13 -4.36
CA GLY A 248 -3.37 9.35 -3.09
C GLY A 248 -4.52 10.32 -3.23
N ASN A 249 -5.55 10.18 -2.36
CA ASN A 249 -6.65 11.12 -2.29
C ASN A 249 -6.15 12.52 -2.01
N GLY A 250 -6.61 13.49 -2.80
CA GLY A 250 -6.24 14.89 -2.67
C GLY A 250 -4.82 15.23 -3.14
N CYS A 251 -4.01 14.27 -3.60
CA CYS A 251 -2.70 14.51 -4.24
C CYS A 251 -2.91 14.97 -5.69
N THR A 252 -3.46 16.18 -5.88
CA THR A 252 -3.96 16.64 -7.19
C THR A 252 -2.96 17.48 -7.98
N ASP A 253 -1.92 17.98 -7.32
CA ASP A 253 -1.02 18.98 -7.91
C ASP A 253 0.43 18.46 -8.11
N ASN A 254 0.65 17.16 -8.03
CA ASN A 254 1.99 16.58 -8.01
C ASN A 254 2.44 15.93 -9.33
N LEU A 255 1.55 15.70 -10.31
CA LEU A 255 1.98 15.13 -11.59
C LEU A 255 2.65 16.19 -12.45
N ARG A 256 3.93 15.97 -12.75
CA ARG A 256 4.74 16.78 -13.66
C ARG A 256 5.32 15.90 -14.74
N LEU A 257 5.35 16.43 -15.96
CA LEU A 257 5.94 15.79 -17.12
C LEU A 257 6.81 16.78 -17.89
N LEU A 258 7.79 16.26 -18.64
CA LEU A 258 8.58 16.99 -19.62
C LEU A 258 9.46 18.11 -19.02
N ASP A 259 9.73 19.13 -19.82
CA ASP A 259 10.67 20.20 -19.54
C ASP A 259 10.24 21.08 -18.37
N SER A 260 11.21 21.47 -17.55
CA SER A 260 11.01 22.41 -16.45
C SER A 260 11.18 23.86 -16.92
N ARG A 261 10.70 24.80 -16.11
CA ARG A 261 10.89 26.24 -16.39
C ARG A 261 12.37 26.66 -16.49
N ARG A 262 13.31 25.83 -16.07
CA ARG A 262 14.75 26.13 -16.16
C ARG A 262 15.26 26.03 -17.58
N THR A 263 14.61 25.24 -18.44
CA THR A 263 14.99 25.00 -19.82
C THR A 263 14.03 25.63 -20.82
N VAL A 264 12.79 25.94 -20.40
CA VAL A 264 11.81 26.67 -21.20
C VAL A 264 12.03 28.17 -21.04
N SER A 265 12.27 28.91 -22.16
CA SER A 265 12.50 30.37 -22.12
C SER A 265 11.28 31.12 -21.53
N ALA A 266 11.51 32.32 -20.98
CA ALA A 266 10.42 33.14 -20.46
C ALA A 266 9.38 33.52 -21.55
N ALA A 267 9.80 33.67 -22.81
CA ALA A 267 8.91 33.91 -23.93
C ALA A 267 8.04 32.67 -24.22
N ASP A 268 8.63 31.46 -24.21
CA ASP A 268 7.92 30.20 -24.41
C ASP A 268 6.97 29.88 -23.25
N GLN A 269 7.38 30.17 -22.01
CA GLN A 269 6.49 30.07 -20.84
C GLN A 269 5.25 30.97 -20.99
N ALA A 270 5.43 32.21 -21.51
CA ALA A 270 4.31 33.10 -21.77
C ALA A 270 3.37 32.57 -22.86
N LEU A 271 3.91 31.95 -23.92
CA LEU A 271 3.11 31.29 -24.96
C LEU A 271 2.30 30.13 -24.39
N LEU A 272 2.92 29.28 -23.57
CA LEU A 272 2.26 28.15 -22.91
C LEU A 272 1.19 28.62 -21.92
N ALA A 273 1.48 29.65 -21.12
CA ALA A 273 0.53 30.25 -20.20
C ALA A 273 -0.70 30.82 -20.92
N GLY A 274 -0.52 31.38 -22.14
CA GLY A 274 -1.61 31.82 -23.01
C GLY A 274 -2.55 30.68 -23.44
N GLN A 275 -2.11 29.43 -23.34
CA GLN A 275 -2.92 28.23 -23.59
C GLN A 275 -3.35 27.52 -22.28
N GLY A 276 -3.21 28.18 -21.12
CA GLY A 276 -3.59 27.61 -19.81
C GLY A 276 -2.62 26.57 -19.27
N VAL A 277 -1.40 26.50 -19.79
CA VAL A 277 -0.38 25.52 -19.38
C VAL A 277 0.56 26.14 -18.35
N ALA A 278 0.69 25.48 -17.19
CA ALA A 278 1.62 25.87 -16.13
C ALA A 278 2.90 25.02 -16.21
N VAL A 279 4.05 25.70 -16.17
CA VAL A 279 5.37 25.07 -16.12
C VAL A 279 6.09 25.58 -14.87
N ASP A 280 6.57 24.66 -14.05
CA ASP A 280 7.35 24.98 -12.84
C ASP A 280 8.73 24.31 -12.86
N ASP A 281 9.45 24.30 -11.74
CA ASP A 281 10.79 23.71 -11.65
C ASP A 281 10.80 22.18 -11.83
N GLU A 282 9.65 21.52 -11.60
CA GLU A 282 9.49 20.08 -11.73
C GLU A 282 9.01 19.65 -13.12
N GLY A 283 8.49 20.58 -13.94
CA GLY A 283 7.99 20.31 -15.29
C GLY A 283 6.63 20.95 -15.59
N VAL A 284 5.97 20.42 -16.62
CA VAL A 284 4.62 20.82 -17.01
C VAL A 284 3.60 20.15 -16.08
N LYS A 285 2.75 20.95 -15.43
CA LYS A 285 1.68 20.45 -14.58
C LYS A 285 0.60 19.74 -15.38
N VAL A 286 0.35 18.47 -15.07
CA VAL A 286 -0.81 17.70 -15.56
C VAL A 286 -1.87 17.63 -14.48
N GLY A 287 -3.05 18.17 -14.73
CA GLY A 287 -4.12 18.23 -13.73
C GLY A 287 -4.79 16.86 -13.52
N ARG A 288 -5.22 16.58 -12.28
CA ARG A 288 -6.08 15.44 -11.97
C ARG A 288 -7.51 15.72 -12.42
N GLY A 289 -8.09 14.80 -13.17
CA GLY A 289 -9.50 14.79 -13.55
C GLY A 289 -10.38 14.23 -12.42
N VAL A 290 -11.65 13.96 -12.77
CA VAL A 290 -12.57 13.31 -11.84
C VAL A 290 -12.22 11.83 -11.74
N ASP A 291 -12.02 11.34 -10.52
CA ASP A 291 -11.79 9.93 -10.27
C ASP A 291 -13.07 9.12 -10.49
N ARG A 292 -12.89 7.83 -10.77
CA ARG A 292 -13.98 6.90 -10.98
C ARG A 292 -13.99 5.87 -9.85
N ASP A 293 -14.73 6.19 -8.79
CA ASP A 293 -14.96 5.28 -7.68
C ASP A 293 -15.84 4.10 -8.10
N ALA A 294 -15.66 2.96 -7.44
CA ALA A 294 -16.55 1.83 -7.63
C ALA A 294 -17.87 2.04 -6.86
N ARG A 295 -18.93 1.41 -7.33
CA ARG A 295 -20.23 1.43 -6.66
C ARG A 295 -20.22 0.66 -5.33
N ASP A 296 -21.12 1.00 -4.44
CA ASP A 296 -21.25 0.33 -3.14
C ASP A 296 -21.74 -1.11 -3.26
N GLY A 297 -22.74 -1.36 -4.09
CA GLY A 297 -23.41 -2.65 -4.21
C GLY A 297 -22.69 -3.65 -5.12
N GLY A 298 -23.08 -4.93 -5.02
CA GLY A 298 -22.55 -6.00 -5.87
C GLY A 298 -21.33 -6.72 -5.32
N GLN A 299 -20.94 -6.47 -4.07
CA GLN A 299 -19.82 -7.12 -3.41
C GLN A 299 -20.32 -8.18 -2.42
N PHE A 300 -20.08 -9.44 -2.72
CA PHE A 300 -20.55 -10.57 -1.91
C PHE A 300 -19.58 -11.75 -2.00
N GLY A 301 -19.70 -12.66 -1.06
CA GLY A 301 -18.94 -13.90 -1.07
C GLY A 301 -19.67 -15.02 -0.32
N LEU A 302 -19.29 -16.24 -0.68
CA LEU A 302 -19.69 -17.49 -0.06
C LEU A 302 -18.45 -18.34 0.17
N ALA A 303 -18.33 -18.91 1.36
CA ALA A 303 -17.31 -19.90 1.72
C ALA A 303 -17.97 -21.17 2.25
N LEU A 304 -17.39 -22.31 1.94
CA LEU A 304 -17.71 -23.60 2.53
C LEU A 304 -16.44 -24.18 3.14
N HIS A 305 -16.52 -24.65 4.35
CA HIS A 305 -15.43 -25.33 5.06
C HIS A 305 -15.83 -26.77 5.34
N TYR A 306 -14.91 -27.69 5.09
CA TYR A 306 -15.09 -29.11 5.35
C TYR A 306 -13.92 -29.64 6.17
N ARG A 307 -14.20 -30.10 7.38
CA ARG A 307 -13.24 -30.77 8.25
C ARG A 307 -13.18 -32.27 7.92
N PHE A 308 -12.03 -32.69 7.42
CA PHE A 308 -11.75 -34.10 7.14
C PHE A 308 -10.95 -34.70 8.29
N GLU A 309 -11.66 -35.29 9.26
CA GLU A 309 -11.08 -35.81 10.50
C GLU A 309 -9.91 -36.81 10.30
N PRO A 310 -9.94 -37.75 9.31
CA PRO A 310 -8.85 -38.73 9.15
C PRO A 310 -7.48 -38.09 8.90
N LEU A 311 -7.41 -36.90 8.36
CA LEU A 311 -6.17 -36.15 8.11
C LEU A 311 -6.01 -34.92 9.01
N ASP A 312 -6.90 -34.71 9.96
CA ASP A 312 -7.00 -33.48 10.77
C ASP A 312 -6.83 -32.22 9.88
N THR A 313 -7.54 -32.23 8.76
CA THR A 313 -7.40 -31.20 7.71
C THR A 313 -8.73 -30.51 7.49
N GLU A 314 -8.71 -29.19 7.49
CA GLU A 314 -9.83 -28.36 7.04
C GLU A 314 -9.57 -27.94 5.58
N PHE A 315 -10.57 -28.13 4.73
CA PHE A 315 -10.60 -27.64 3.36
C PHE A 315 -11.59 -26.50 3.24
N GLY A 316 -11.22 -25.43 2.54
CA GLY A 316 -12.06 -24.30 2.20
C GLY A 316 -12.33 -24.20 0.71
N ALA A 317 -13.55 -23.78 0.33
CA ALA A 317 -13.90 -23.42 -1.04
C ALA A 317 -14.63 -22.08 -1.04
N TYR A 318 -14.24 -21.19 -1.95
CA TYR A 318 -14.65 -19.79 -1.91
C TYR A 318 -15.09 -19.30 -3.28
N VAL A 319 -16.15 -18.48 -3.29
CA VAL A 319 -16.56 -17.72 -4.45
C VAL A 319 -16.93 -16.32 -4.03
N MET A 320 -16.44 -15.30 -4.75
CA MET A 320 -16.78 -13.91 -4.44
C MET A 320 -16.77 -13.01 -5.67
N ASN A 321 -17.53 -11.94 -5.59
CA ASN A 321 -17.50 -10.80 -6.47
C ASN A 321 -17.17 -9.56 -5.64
N TYR A 322 -16.17 -8.78 -6.08
CA TYR A 322 -15.75 -7.57 -5.37
C TYR A 322 -15.26 -6.50 -6.35
N HIS A 323 -15.10 -5.29 -5.87
CA HIS A 323 -14.55 -4.17 -6.64
C HIS A 323 -13.11 -3.89 -6.19
N SER A 324 -12.28 -3.44 -7.14
CA SER A 324 -10.90 -3.07 -6.80
C SER A 324 -10.88 -2.01 -5.70
N ARG A 325 -9.99 -2.19 -4.75
CA ARG A 325 -9.69 -1.21 -3.70
C ARG A 325 -8.39 -0.45 -3.97
N LEU A 326 -7.64 -0.91 -4.98
CA LEU A 326 -6.40 -0.29 -5.41
C LEU A 326 -6.66 0.67 -6.57
N PRO A 327 -5.96 1.82 -6.59
CA PRO A 327 -6.12 2.85 -7.61
C PRO A 327 -5.43 2.47 -8.91
N PHE A 328 -6.12 2.58 -10.04
CA PHE A 328 -5.57 2.41 -11.38
C PHE A 328 -5.46 3.78 -12.06
N LEU A 329 -4.25 4.12 -12.50
CA LEU A 329 -3.99 5.40 -13.18
C LEU A 329 -4.46 5.32 -14.64
N ASN A 330 -5.40 6.19 -15.00
CA ASN A 330 -5.86 6.44 -16.36
C ASN A 330 -5.37 7.82 -16.81
N ALA A 331 -5.29 8.05 -18.12
CA ALA A 331 -5.08 9.37 -18.67
C ALA A 331 -6.26 9.80 -19.55
N ARG A 332 -6.33 11.09 -19.85
CA ARG A 332 -7.23 11.67 -20.84
C ARG A 332 -6.46 12.64 -21.71
N GLY A 333 -6.48 12.44 -23.02
CA GLY A 333 -5.82 13.30 -23.98
C GLY A 333 -6.41 14.72 -23.99
N ALA A 334 -5.59 15.69 -24.38
CA ALA A 334 -6.01 17.07 -24.60
C ALA A 334 -7.17 17.14 -25.62
N SER A 335 -8.08 18.11 -25.44
CA SER A 335 -9.23 18.28 -26.34
C SER A 335 -8.78 18.62 -27.78
N ALA A 336 -9.68 18.39 -28.76
CA ALA A 336 -9.44 18.76 -30.16
C ALA A 336 -9.14 20.26 -30.32
N SER A 337 -9.78 21.11 -29.53
CA SER A 337 -9.50 22.57 -29.53
C SER A 337 -8.11 22.89 -28.98
N ALA A 338 -7.66 22.20 -27.91
CA ALA A 338 -6.32 22.37 -27.37
C ALA A 338 -5.26 21.84 -28.35
N LEU A 339 -5.52 20.72 -29.03
CA LEU A 339 -4.66 20.21 -30.09
C LEU A 339 -4.53 21.21 -31.24
N ALA A 340 -5.64 21.77 -31.73
CA ALA A 340 -5.63 22.78 -32.79
C ALA A 340 -4.87 24.05 -32.35
N ALA A 341 -5.06 24.51 -31.11
CA ALA A 341 -4.35 25.67 -30.58
C ALA A 341 -2.83 25.38 -30.46
N SER A 342 -2.44 24.17 -30.10
CA SER A 342 -1.02 23.79 -30.00
C SER A 342 -0.30 23.84 -31.35
N GLN A 343 -0.99 23.64 -32.49
CA GLN A 343 -0.40 23.72 -33.82
C GLN A 343 0.11 25.14 -34.16
N ALA A 344 -0.39 26.19 -33.53
CA ALA A 344 0.09 27.55 -33.68
C ALA A 344 1.40 27.82 -32.92
N LEU A 345 1.84 26.91 -32.04
CA LEU A 345 3.07 27.01 -31.28
C LEU A 345 4.26 26.46 -32.07
N PRO A 346 5.51 26.91 -31.76
CA PRO A 346 6.72 26.22 -32.18
C PRO A 346 6.64 24.72 -31.89
N GLU A 347 7.19 23.89 -32.79
CA GLU A 347 7.07 22.42 -32.70
C GLU A 347 7.54 21.87 -31.33
N ALA A 348 8.63 22.41 -30.78
CA ALA A 348 9.15 22.01 -29.47
C ALA A 348 8.19 22.26 -28.30
N LEU A 349 7.24 23.20 -28.42
CA LEU A 349 6.28 23.53 -27.37
C LEU A 349 4.98 22.71 -27.46
N ARG A 350 4.70 22.06 -28.59
CA ARG A 350 3.45 21.31 -28.78
C ARG A 350 3.24 20.19 -27.75
N PRO A 351 4.26 19.33 -27.47
CA PRO A 351 4.09 18.28 -26.44
C PRO A 351 3.87 18.87 -25.04
N LEU A 352 4.50 20.01 -24.69
CA LEU A 352 4.28 20.67 -23.42
C LEU A 352 2.85 21.21 -23.33
N ALA A 353 2.36 21.81 -24.43
CA ALA A 353 0.97 22.30 -24.49
C ALA A 353 -0.04 21.16 -24.35
N LEU A 354 0.19 20.00 -24.99
CA LEU A 354 -0.67 18.85 -24.88
C LEU A 354 -0.61 18.24 -23.47
N ALA A 355 0.58 18.11 -22.87
CA ALA A 355 0.73 17.63 -21.50
C ALA A 355 -0.10 18.46 -20.51
N GLY A 356 0.04 19.80 -20.55
CA GLY A 356 -0.67 20.70 -19.63
C GLY A 356 -2.19 20.73 -19.84
N ASN A 357 -2.68 20.44 -21.06
CA ASN A 357 -4.08 20.33 -21.39
C ASN A 357 -4.65 18.91 -21.28
N SER A 358 -3.81 17.90 -21.02
CA SER A 358 -4.21 16.54 -20.67
C SER A 358 -4.62 16.44 -19.21
N ARG A 359 -5.23 15.34 -18.84
CA ARG A 359 -5.60 15.02 -17.44
C ARG A 359 -5.23 13.58 -17.15
N TYR A 360 -4.94 13.30 -15.88
CA TYR A 360 -4.95 11.93 -15.36
C TYR A 360 -6.11 11.76 -14.38
N ALA A 361 -6.54 10.54 -14.16
CA ALA A 361 -7.57 10.21 -13.19
C ALA A 361 -7.27 8.84 -12.59
N VAL A 362 -7.89 8.57 -11.44
CA VAL A 362 -7.84 7.27 -10.78
C VAL A 362 -9.15 6.54 -11.01
N ALA A 363 -9.07 5.26 -11.33
CA ALA A 363 -10.24 4.40 -11.47
C ALA A 363 -10.12 3.18 -10.56
N TYR A 364 -11.27 2.69 -10.09
CA TYR A 364 -11.40 1.49 -9.29
C TYR A 364 -12.28 0.47 -10.05
N PRO A 365 -11.68 -0.47 -10.79
CA PRO A 365 -12.41 -1.43 -11.61
C PRO A 365 -13.36 -2.30 -10.79
N GLU A 366 -14.59 -2.46 -11.28
CA GLU A 366 -15.65 -3.19 -10.63
C GLU A 366 -15.73 -4.67 -11.08
N ASP A 367 -16.49 -5.48 -10.33
CA ASP A 367 -16.92 -6.84 -10.69
C ASP A 367 -15.78 -7.81 -10.98
N ILE A 368 -14.81 -7.86 -10.06
CA ILE A 368 -13.74 -8.85 -10.06
C ILE A 368 -14.29 -10.13 -9.42
N ARG A 369 -14.31 -11.21 -10.19
CA ARG A 369 -14.68 -12.53 -9.70
C ARG A 369 -13.48 -13.25 -9.15
N LEU A 370 -13.64 -13.93 -8.02
CA LEU A 370 -12.62 -14.78 -7.43
C LEU A 370 -13.21 -16.13 -7.06
N TYR A 371 -12.48 -17.17 -7.41
CA TYR A 371 -12.71 -18.55 -6.99
C TYR A 371 -11.47 -18.99 -6.22
N GLY A 372 -11.67 -19.63 -5.08
CA GLY A 372 -10.58 -20.04 -4.21
C GLY A 372 -10.80 -21.42 -3.61
N VAL A 373 -9.70 -22.10 -3.31
CA VAL A 373 -9.67 -23.29 -2.46
C VAL A 373 -8.52 -23.16 -1.48
N SER A 374 -8.70 -23.67 -0.26
CA SER A 374 -7.65 -23.67 0.75
C SER A 374 -7.60 -24.98 1.52
N PHE A 375 -6.51 -25.19 2.23
CA PHE A 375 -6.39 -26.24 3.24
C PHE A 375 -5.57 -25.74 4.44
N ALA A 376 -5.91 -26.26 5.61
CA ALA A 376 -5.16 -26.08 6.84
C ALA A 376 -5.08 -27.43 7.58
N THR A 377 -3.87 -27.86 7.92
CA THR A 377 -3.62 -29.16 8.59
C THR A 377 -2.49 -29.05 9.60
N THR A 378 -2.50 -29.95 10.58
CA THR A 378 -1.37 -30.15 11.50
C THR A 378 -0.72 -31.49 11.18
N LEU A 379 0.54 -31.45 10.78
CA LEU A 379 1.31 -32.66 10.49
C LEU A 379 1.62 -33.43 11.78
N PRO A 380 1.92 -34.76 11.71
CA PRO A 380 2.27 -35.55 12.89
C PRO A 380 3.46 -35.04 13.70
N THR A 381 4.29 -34.18 13.10
CA THR A 381 5.42 -33.49 13.75
C THR A 381 5.00 -32.30 14.61
N GLY A 382 3.71 -31.94 14.62
CA GLY A 382 3.20 -30.72 15.25
C GLY A 382 3.36 -29.45 14.39
N MET A 383 3.85 -29.60 13.14
CA MET A 383 3.99 -28.48 12.20
C MET A 383 2.64 -28.13 11.59
N ALA A 384 2.21 -26.88 11.67
CA ALA A 384 1.04 -26.39 10.94
C ALA A 384 1.42 -26.14 9.47
N TRP A 385 0.67 -26.74 8.56
CA TRP A 385 0.81 -26.57 7.12
C TRP A 385 -0.49 -26.03 6.52
N ARG A 386 -0.40 -24.95 5.79
CA ARG A 386 -1.54 -24.26 5.19
C ARG A 386 -1.26 -23.93 3.75
N GLY A 387 -2.30 -23.78 2.96
CA GLY A 387 -2.14 -23.35 1.58
C GLY A 387 -3.45 -22.92 0.96
N GLU A 388 -3.35 -22.10 -0.07
CA GLU A 388 -4.49 -21.64 -0.84
C GLU A 388 -4.14 -21.43 -2.32
N LEU A 389 -5.15 -21.57 -3.15
CA LEU A 389 -5.12 -21.24 -4.57
C LEU A 389 -6.31 -20.35 -4.88
N SER A 390 -6.06 -19.18 -5.46
CA SER A 390 -7.10 -18.26 -5.93
C SER A 390 -6.99 -18.03 -7.43
N TYR A 391 -8.14 -17.94 -8.10
CA TYR A 391 -8.26 -17.68 -9.53
C TYR A 391 -9.22 -16.52 -9.80
N ARG A 392 -8.76 -15.52 -10.54
CA ARG A 392 -9.51 -14.34 -10.93
C ARG A 392 -9.51 -14.22 -12.46
N PRO A 393 -10.61 -14.63 -13.15
CA PRO A 393 -10.68 -14.67 -14.62
C PRO A 393 -10.68 -13.28 -15.27
N ASN A 394 -10.89 -12.22 -14.50
CA ASN A 394 -11.07 -10.86 -14.98
C ASN A 394 -10.40 -9.80 -14.08
N ALA A 395 -9.26 -10.13 -13.48
CA ALA A 395 -8.51 -9.18 -12.67
C ALA A 395 -8.01 -8.00 -13.50
N PRO A 396 -8.18 -6.75 -13.06
CA PRO A 396 -7.53 -5.62 -13.70
C PRO A 396 -6.01 -5.69 -13.45
N VAL A 397 -5.23 -5.43 -14.50
CA VAL A 397 -3.77 -5.37 -14.46
C VAL A 397 -3.35 -4.02 -15.02
N GLN A 398 -2.63 -3.21 -14.19
CA GLN A 398 -2.18 -1.87 -14.55
C GLN A 398 -1.23 -1.92 -15.75
N LEU A 399 -1.55 -1.18 -16.80
CA LEU A 399 -0.63 -0.88 -17.90
C LEU A 399 0.53 -0.03 -17.39
N ASN A 400 1.64 -0.04 -18.08
CA ASN A 400 2.76 0.82 -17.73
C ASN A 400 2.31 2.30 -17.69
N THR A 401 2.50 2.96 -16.56
CA THR A 401 1.99 4.33 -16.34
C THR A 401 2.67 5.35 -17.25
N HIS A 402 3.91 5.11 -17.63
CA HIS A 402 4.61 5.93 -18.62
C HIS A 402 3.91 5.83 -19.98
N ASP A 403 3.61 4.61 -20.47
CA ASP A 403 2.86 4.42 -21.72
C ASP A 403 1.49 5.11 -21.67
N VAL A 404 0.75 4.99 -20.55
CA VAL A 404 -0.57 5.62 -20.37
C VAL A 404 -0.49 7.14 -20.45
N LEU A 405 0.47 7.76 -19.77
CA LEU A 405 0.63 9.22 -19.74
C LEU A 405 1.14 9.74 -21.11
N TYR A 406 2.13 9.08 -21.70
CA TYR A 406 2.74 9.52 -22.94
C TYR A 406 1.88 9.23 -24.19
N ALA A 407 0.93 8.33 -24.12
CA ALA A 407 -0.08 8.19 -25.17
C ALA A 407 -0.85 9.50 -25.42
N SER A 408 -1.08 10.31 -24.37
CA SER A 408 -1.71 11.64 -24.50
C SER A 408 -0.87 12.66 -25.28
N LEU A 409 0.42 12.39 -25.48
CA LEU A 409 1.38 13.26 -26.19
C LEU A 409 1.55 12.88 -27.67
N ARG A 410 1.18 11.66 -28.07
CA ARG A 410 1.32 11.19 -29.46
C ARG A 410 0.68 12.13 -30.51
N PRO A 411 -0.45 12.81 -30.25
CA PRO A 411 -1.03 13.76 -31.17
C PRO A 411 -0.15 15.00 -31.49
N ALA A 412 0.91 15.24 -30.70
CA ALA A 412 1.90 16.30 -31.01
C ALA A 412 2.63 16.03 -32.33
N GLY A 413 2.73 14.75 -32.75
CA GLY A 413 3.46 14.33 -33.94
C GLY A 413 4.97 14.39 -33.77
N GLY A 414 5.71 14.30 -34.87
CA GLY A 414 7.17 14.30 -34.86
C GLY A 414 7.75 13.16 -34.01
N ALA A 415 8.74 13.46 -33.18
CA ALA A 415 9.37 12.48 -32.28
C ALA A 415 8.41 11.92 -31.22
N TRP A 416 7.26 12.57 -30.95
CA TRP A 416 6.28 12.14 -29.97
C TRP A 416 5.24 11.17 -30.51
N ALA A 417 5.15 11.02 -31.84
CA ALA A 417 4.19 10.09 -32.47
C ALA A 417 4.38 8.64 -31.95
N GLU A 418 5.61 8.26 -31.60
CA GLU A 418 5.98 6.94 -31.11
C GLU A 418 6.37 6.92 -29.61
N ALA A 419 5.94 7.92 -28.84
CA ALA A 419 6.31 8.05 -27.41
C ALA A 419 5.65 7.00 -26.50
N SER A 420 4.72 6.21 -27.00
CA SER A 420 4.02 5.16 -26.27
C SER A 420 3.65 4.00 -27.19
N LEU A 421 3.52 2.78 -26.62
CA LEU A 421 2.96 1.62 -27.30
C LEU A 421 1.42 1.67 -27.39
N LEU A 422 0.77 2.53 -26.60
CA LEU A 422 -0.68 2.70 -26.62
C LEU A 422 -1.07 3.74 -27.67
N ASP A 423 -2.28 3.60 -28.20
CA ASP A 423 -2.83 4.56 -29.16
C ASP A 423 -3.01 5.93 -28.52
N GLY A 424 -2.68 6.98 -29.28
CA GLY A 424 -2.94 8.35 -28.89
C GLY A 424 -4.43 8.66 -28.88
N ALA A 425 -4.88 9.50 -27.93
CA ALA A 425 -6.26 9.91 -27.84
C ALA A 425 -6.36 11.44 -27.81
N VAL A 426 -7.38 11.98 -28.47
CA VAL A 426 -7.72 13.41 -28.49
C VAL A 426 -9.08 13.59 -27.79
N GLY A 427 -9.03 14.20 -26.60
CA GLY A 427 -10.24 14.41 -25.79
C GLY A 427 -10.85 13.16 -25.16
N GLU A 428 -10.30 12.01 -25.44
CA GLU A 428 -10.81 10.71 -24.97
C GLU A 428 -9.97 10.15 -23.82
N GLU A 429 -10.55 9.20 -23.09
CA GLU A 429 -9.86 8.49 -22.02
C GLU A 429 -8.92 7.43 -22.60
N ILE A 430 -7.74 7.34 -22.00
CA ILE A 430 -6.74 6.29 -22.24
C ILE A 430 -6.81 5.37 -21.02
N PRO A 431 -7.43 4.18 -21.14
CA PRO A 431 -7.55 3.27 -20.02
C PRO A 431 -6.19 2.82 -19.51
N GLY A 432 -5.99 2.85 -18.20
CA GLY A 432 -4.72 2.46 -17.57
C GLY A 432 -4.62 0.99 -17.22
N TYR A 433 -5.62 0.17 -17.53
CA TYR A 433 -5.61 -1.26 -17.21
C TYR A 433 -6.29 -2.10 -18.29
N ARG A 434 -5.92 -3.36 -18.33
CA ARG A 434 -6.64 -4.40 -19.07
C ARG A 434 -6.99 -5.54 -18.13
N ARG A 435 -8.10 -6.24 -18.41
CA ARG A 435 -8.51 -7.41 -17.63
C ARG A 435 -7.76 -8.64 -18.13
N LYS A 436 -7.20 -9.40 -17.18
CA LYS A 436 -6.46 -10.64 -17.41
C LYS A 436 -6.91 -11.68 -16.40
N ASP A 437 -6.67 -12.95 -16.70
CA ASP A 437 -6.80 -14.01 -15.72
C ASP A 437 -5.55 -14.06 -14.84
N VAL A 438 -5.77 -14.06 -13.54
CA VAL A 438 -4.69 -14.09 -12.54
C VAL A 438 -4.94 -15.24 -11.58
N THR A 439 -3.97 -16.14 -11.49
CA THR A 439 -3.93 -17.24 -10.52
C THR A 439 -2.87 -16.95 -9.48
N GLN A 440 -3.20 -17.07 -8.20
CA GLN A 440 -2.21 -16.97 -7.12
C GLN A 440 -2.27 -18.22 -6.26
N PHE A 441 -1.11 -18.80 -6.03
CA PHE A 441 -0.89 -19.90 -5.09
C PHE A 441 0.01 -19.44 -3.97
N GLN A 442 -0.31 -19.84 -2.73
CA GLN A 442 0.57 -19.64 -1.59
C GLN A 442 0.45 -20.79 -0.61
N THR A 443 1.56 -21.13 0.05
CA THR A 443 1.60 -22.16 1.07
C THR A 443 2.58 -21.79 2.18
N SER A 444 2.23 -22.11 3.40
CA SER A 444 3.00 -21.75 4.59
C SER A 444 3.19 -22.91 5.54
N LEU A 445 4.31 -22.89 6.25
CA LEU A 445 4.66 -23.82 7.31
C LEU A 445 4.95 -23.01 8.58
N THR A 446 4.41 -23.45 9.71
CA THR A 446 4.73 -22.90 11.03
C THR A 446 5.13 -24.03 11.96
N GLN A 447 6.33 -23.94 12.55
CA GLN A 447 6.83 -24.88 13.54
C GLN A 447 7.17 -24.15 14.83
N VAL A 448 6.74 -24.73 15.93
CA VAL A 448 7.07 -24.29 17.28
C VAL A 448 8.01 -25.30 17.91
N PHE A 449 9.06 -24.80 18.55
CA PHE A 449 10.02 -25.59 19.32
C PHE A 449 10.09 -25.02 20.73
N ASP A 450 10.09 -25.89 21.72
CA ASP A 450 10.27 -25.49 23.12
C ASP A 450 11.75 -25.49 23.50
N GLN A 451 12.13 -24.56 24.36
CA GLN A 451 13.44 -24.48 25.02
C GLN A 451 14.66 -24.40 24.09
N VAL A 452 14.52 -23.71 22.94
CA VAL A 452 15.62 -23.50 22.00
C VAL A 452 16.42 -22.26 22.41
N MET A 453 17.73 -22.41 22.57
CA MET A 453 18.66 -21.34 22.97
C MET A 453 18.27 -20.63 24.28
N GLY A 454 17.61 -21.35 25.20
CA GLY A 454 17.13 -20.81 26.47
C GLY A 454 15.82 -20.03 26.39
N ALA A 455 15.25 -19.86 25.20
CA ALA A 455 13.91 -19.31 25.06
C ALA A 455 12.85 -20.33 25.47
N ARG A 456 11.77 -19.87 26.11
CA ARG A 456 10.62 -20.73 26.40
C ARG A 456 10.03 -21.34 25.13
N ARG A 457 9.95 -20.54 24.09
CA ARG A 457 9.38 -20.93 22.79
C ARG A 457 10.21 -20.31 21.67
N PHE A 458 10.43 -21.09 20.63
CA PHE A 458 11.00 -20.65 19.37
C PHE A 458 10.04 -20.98 18.24
N THR A 459 9.56 -19.97 17.55
CA THR A 459 8.61 -20.11 16.44
C THR A 459 9.29 -19.76 15.13
N VAL A 460 9.22 -20.67 14.14
CA VAL A 460 9.67 -20.45 12.76
C VAL A 460 8.47 -20.54 11.84
N MET A 461 8.34 -19.54 10.97
CA MET A 461 7.32 -19.47 9.94
C MET A 461 7.97 -19.26 8.58
N GLY A 462 7.46 -19.95 7.57
CA GLY A 462 7.88 -19.75 6.18
C GLY A 462 6.67 -19.77 5.26
N GLU A 463 6.64 -18.91 4.28
CA GLU A 463 5.59 -18.86 3.25
C GLU A 463 6.22 -18.70 1.88
N LEU A 464 5.74 -19.48 0.91
CA LEU A 464 6.05 -19.39 -0.50
C LEU A 464 4.80 -18.94 -1.25
N GLY A 465 4.95 -18.00 -2.17
CA GLY A 465 3.88 -17.54 -3.02
C GLY A 465 4.28 -17.45 -4.48
N MET A 466 3.30 -17.61 -5.34
CA MET A 466 3.45 -17.59 -6.79
C MET A 466 2.23 -16.93 -7.43
N THR A 467 2.46 -16.09 -8.43
CA THR A 467 1.41 -15.46 -9.22
C THR A 467 1.62 -15.79 -10.70
N TYR A 468 0.58 -16.27 -11.36
CA TYR A 468 0.55 -16.53 -12.80
C TYR A 468 -0.47 -15.60 -13.46
N VAL A 469 -0.09 -14.94 -14.56
CA VAL A 469 -0.95 -14.06 -15.36
C VAL A 469 -1.13 -14.68 -16.75
N GLY A 470 -2.36 -15.10 -17.03
CA GLY A 470 -2.74 -15.63 -18.34
C GLY A 470 -3.09 -14.51 -19.33
N GLY A 471 -3.01 -14.81 -20.61
CA GLY A 471 -3.38 -13.89 -21.68
C GLY A 471 -2.57 -12.57 -21.69
N LEU A 472 -1.35 -12.57 -21.14
CA LEU A 472 -0.50 -11.38 -21.11
C LEU A 472 -0.05 -11.03 -22.53
N ASP A 473 -0.25 -9.77 -22.92
CA ASP A 473 0.19 -9.26 -24.23
C ASP A 473 1.71 -9.32 -24.36
N SER A 474 2.20 -9.38 -25.59
CA SER A 474 3.63 -9.18 -25.86
C SER A 474 4.04 -7.78 -25.42
N THR A 475 5.21 -7.66 -24.82
CA THR A 475 5.79 -6.37 -24.39
C THR A 475 6.06 -5.39 -25.55
N HIS A 476 5.96 -5.85 -26.81
CA HIS A 476 5.96 -5.01 -28.00
C HIS A 476 4.57 -4.45 -28.35
N GLN A 477 3.50 -4.97 -27.74
CA GLN A 477 2.12 -4.54 -27.97
C GLN A 477 1.55 -3.76 -26.79
N ALA A 478 1.80 -4.24 -25.57
CA ALA A 478 1.42 -3.57 -24.33
C ALA A 478 2.31 -4.02 -23.18
N ARG A 479 2.69 -3.11 -22.33
CA ARG A 479 3.49 -3.35 -21.14
C ARG A 479 2.66 -3.11 -19.89
N TYR A 480 2.93 -3.91 -18.86
CA TYR A 480 2.20 -3.83 -17.59
C TYR A 480 3.18 -3.63 -16.44
N GLY A 481 2.77 -2.87 -15.43
CA GLY A 481 3.62 -2.59 -14.27
C GLY A 481 4.84 -1.72 -14.61
N ARG A 482 5.96 -1.95 -13.92
CA ARG A 482 7.20 -1.16 -13.91
C ARG A 482 6.94 0.32 -13.61
N ASP A 483 7.56 0.85 -12.56
CA ASP A 483 7.39 2.24 -12.15
C ASP A 483 7.92 3.20 -13.23
N ALA A 484 7.21 4.32 -13.43
CA ALA A 484 7.57 5.31 -14.43
C ALA A 484 8.95 5.97 -14.19
N VAL A 485 9.48 5.91 -12.96
CA VAL A 485 10.83 6.41 -12.65
C VAL A 485 11.92 5.71 -13.47
N PHE A 486 11.65 4.49 -13.95
CA PHE A 486 12.53 3.71 -14.83
C PHE A 486 12.29 3.96 -16.33
N GLY A 487 11.45 4.94 -16.68
CA GLY A 487 11.22 5.38 -18.05
C GLY A 487 10.40 4.43 -18.93
N PRO A 488 10.36 4.71 -20.25
CA PRO A 488 9.44 4.05 -21.18
C PRO A 488 9.83 2.61 -21.54
N GLY A 489 11.12 2.23 -21.45
CA GLY A 489 11.63 1.02 -22.07
C GLY A 489 11.69 1.10 -23.60
N PRO A 490 11.86 -0.04 -24.32
CA PRO A 490 12.00 -0.01 -25.78
C PRO A 490 10.78 0.62 -26.45
N LEU A 491 11.05 1.57 -27.36
CA LEU A 491 10.04 2.23 -28.20
C LEU A 491 10.42 2.00 -29.66
N PRO A 492 9.77 1.06 -30.37
CA PRO A 492 10.07 0.79 -31.78
C PRO A 492 9.87 2.03 -32.64
N GLN A 493 10.81 2.29 -33.56
CA GLN A 493 10.72 3.36 -34.56
C GLN A 493 10.55 2.75 -35.96
N ALA A 494 9.97 3.53 -36.87
CA ALA A 494 9.72 3.10 -38.23
C ALA A 494 11.02 2.73 -39.02
N ASP A 495 12.16 3.31 -38.61
CA ASP A 495 13.49 3.01 -39.16
C ASP A 495 14.18 1.81 -38.54
N GLY A 496 13.49 1.09 -37.61
CA GLY A 496 14.04 -0.02 -36.84
C GLY A 496 14.87 0.39 -35.61
N GLY A 497 14.94 1.67 -35.29
CA GLY A 497 15.61 2.20 -34.11
C GLY A 497 14.80 1.99 -32.83
N ASN A 498 15.36 2.47 -31.72
CA ASN A 498 14.70 2.49 -30.40
C ASN A 498 14.57 3.94 -29.90
N GLY A 499 13.34 4.46 -29.89
CA GLY A 499 13.03 5.82 -29.45
C GLY A 499 13.23 6.09 -27.96
N CYS A 500 13.45 5.05 -27.15
CA CYS A 500 13.66 5.17 -25.71
C CYS A 500 14.84 6.11 -25.38
N ALA A 501 16.00 5.87 -25.95
CA ALA A 501 17.19 6.69 -25.68
C ALA A 501 16.99 8.15 -26.12
N GLN A 502 16.25 8.38 -27.20
CA GLN A 502 15.91 9.74 -27.65
C GLN A 502 14.97 10.43 -26.67
N LEU A 503 13.95 9.73 -26.18
CA LEU A 503 13.00 10.27 -25.20
C LEU A 503 13.67 10.54 -23.85
N ASN A 504 14.53 9.62 -23.40
CA ASN A 504 15.33 9.82 -22.19
C ASN A 504 16.29 11.01 -22.32
N ALA A 505 16.96 11.16 -23.49
CA ALA A 505 17.81 12.31 -23.77
C ALA A 505 17.04 13.63 -23.72
N SER A 506 15.81 13.66 -24.25
CA SER A 506 14.90 14.81 -24.14
C SER A 506 14.56 15.14 -22.68
N THR A 507 14.21 14.12 -21.87
CA THR A 507 13.92 14.29 -20.43
C THR A 507 15.13 14.87 -19.69
N TYR A 508 16.34 14.38 -19.94
CA TYR A 508 17.56 14.88 -19.31
C TYR A 508 17.95 16.29 -19.81
N ALA A 509 17.76 16.57 -21.08
CA ALA A 509 17.97 17.92 -21.61
C ALA A 509 17.00 18.92 -20.99
N GLY A 510 15.72 18.56 -20.88
CA GLY A 510 14.67 19.36 -20.24
C GLY A 510 14.87 19.59 -18.75
N SER A 511 15.65 18.74 -18.07
CA SER A 511 16.02 18.90 -16.66
C SER A 511 17.24 19.80 -16.42
N GLY A 512 18.01 20.11 -17.46
CA GLY A 512 19.26 20.84 -17.33
C GLY A 512 20.45 20.00 -16.83
N LEU A 513 20.33 18.68 -16.73
CA LEU A 513 21.42 17.77 -16.29
C LEU A 513 22.55 17.62 -17.34
N GLY A 514 22.29 17.97 -18.59
CA GLY A 514 23.27 17.95 -19.66
C GLY A 514 23.88 16.57 -19.92
N ASN A 515 25.17 16.54 -20.28
CA ASN A 515 25.89 15.33 -20.73
C ASN A 515 26.23 14.32 -19.62
N GLY A 516 25.75 14.50 -18.38
CA GLY A 516 26.06 13.62 -17.23
C GLY A 516 25.11 12.43 -17.06
N ALA A 517 24.07 12.30 -17.87
CA ALA A 517 23.09 11.24 -17.80
C ALA A 517 23.25 10.24 -18.96
N ASP A 518 22.95 8.97 -18.69
CA ASP A 518 22.94 7.92 -19.71
C ASP A 518 21.53 7.79 -20.33
N PRO A 519 21.32 8.27 -21.58
CA PRO A 519 20.03 8.14 -22.23
C PRO A 519 19.64 6.70 -22.56
N GLY A 520 20.58 5.78 -22.65
CA GLY A 520 20.31 4.34 -22.86
C GLY A 520 19.80 3.61 -21.63
N ARG A 521 19.85 4.25 -20.45
CA ARG A 521 19.45 3.63 -19.20
C ARG A 521 17.99 3.20 -19.24
N HIS A 522 17.73 1.97 -18.80
CA HIS A 522 16.39 1.37 -18.71
C HIS A 522 15.64 1.30 -20.07
N CYS A 523 16.37 1.26 -21.18
CA CYS A 523 15.81 1.02 -22.52
C CYS A 523 15.69 -0.47 -22.88
N GLU A 524 16.02 -1.36 -21.97
CA GLU A 524 15.80 -2.80 -22.07
C GLU A 524 14.32 -3.17 -21.79
N ASN A 525 13.91 -4.34 -22.27
CA ASN A 525 12.55 -4.84 -22.15
C ASN A 525 12.36 -5.70 -20.89
N GLU A 526 12.78 -5.18 -19.73
CA GLU A 526 12.77 -5.85 -18.44
C GLU A 526 11.99 -5.04 -17.40
N GLY A 527 11.66 -5.65 -16.24
CA GLY A 527 10.97 -4.99 -15.16
C GLY A 527 9.44 -4.91 -15.30
N TYR A 528 8.90 -5.38 -16.41
CA TYR A 528 7.45 -5.43 -16.65
C TYR A 528 6.83 -6.70 -16.10
N THR A 529 5.51 -6.68 -15.85
CA THR A 529 4.76 -7.85 -15.38
C THR A 529 5.04 -9.07 -16.25
N THR A 530 5.43 -10.16 -15.62
CA THR A 530 5.75 -11.43 -16.24
C THR A 530 4.59 -12.42 -16.09
N ARG A 531 4.55 -13.47 -16.92
CA ARG A 531 3.54 -14.53 -16.79
C ARG A 531 3.63 -15.26 -15.46
N LEU A 532 4.82 -15.41 -14.93
CA LEU A 532 5.07 -16.06 -13.64
C LEU A 532 5.94 -15.14 -12.79
N ALA A 533 5.55 -14.95 -11.54
CA ALA A 533 6.35 -14.28 -10.53
C ALA A 533 6.23 -15.06 -9.21
N TRP A 534 7.32 -15.18 -8.45
CA TRP A 534 7.30 -15.90 -7.19
C TRP A 534 8.36 -15.42 -6.20
N GLY A 535 8.11 -15.68 -4.96
CA GLY A 535 9.01 -15.36 -3.88
C GLY A 535 8.64 -16.06 -2.59
N TYR A 536 9.42 -15.84 -1.55
CA TYR A 536 9.18 -16.43 -0.22
C TYR A 536 9.44 -15.43 0.89
N ARG A 537 8.81 -15.68 2.03
CA ARG A 537 8.93 -14.94 3.28
C ARG A 537 9.26 -15.92 4.39
N ALA A 538 10.07 -15.49 5.35
CA ALA A 538 10.36 -16.30 6.54
C ALA A 538 10.43 -15.39 7.77
N ARG A 539 10.02 -15.90 8.93
CA ARG A 539 10.17 -15.23 10.22
C ARG A 539 10.56 -16.24 11.28
N ALA A 540 11.48 -15.84 12.15
CA ALA A 540 11.82 -16.57 13.36
C ALA A 540 11.69 -15.63 14.57
N ALA A 541 11.15 -16.13 15.67
CA ALA A 541 10.96 -15.38 16.91
C ALA A 541 11.26 -16.27 18.12
N TRP A 542 11.93 -15.72 19.11
CA TRP A 542 12.30 -16.37 20.37
C TRP A 542 11.58 -15.67 21.52
N GLU A 543 10.84 -16.41 22.33
CA GLU A 543 10.13 -15.87 23.50
C GLU A 543 10.91 -16.24 24.77
N TYR A 544 11.43 -15.24 25.46
CA TYR A 544 12.14 -15.36 26.73
C TYR A 544 11.30 -14.73 27.83
N ASP A 545 10.91 -15.53 28.83
CA ASP A 545 10.16 -15.05 29.98
C ASP A 545 11.11 -14.56 31.08
N ASN A 546 10.73 -13.46 31.75
CA ASN A 546 11.40 -12.93 32.94
C ASN A 546 12.92 -12.82 32.80
N VAL A 547 13.41 -12.24 31.71
CA VAL A 547 14.85 -12.10 31.43
C VAL A 547 15.54 -11.24 32.49
N PHE A 548 14.88 -10.17 32.95
CA PHE A 548 15.28 -9.34 34.07
C PHE A 548 14.08 -8.62 34.67
N ALA A 549 13.97 -8.62 36.00
CA ALA A 549 12.93 -7.88 36.74
C ALA A 549 11.49 -8.08 36.27
N GLY A 550 11.13 -9.25 35.71
CA GLY A 550 9.79 -9.55 35.22
C GLY A 550 9.52 -9.07 33.80
N VAL A 551 10.53 -8.70 33.04
CA VAL A 551 10.40 -8.31 31.62
C VAL A 551 10.54 -9.55 30.75
N ASP A 552 9.57 -9.76 29.88
CA ASP A 552 9.60 -10.75 28.80
C ASP A 552 10.18 -10.11 27.54
N LEU A 553 11.05 -10.84 26.83
CA LEU A 553 11.68 -10.37 25.60
C LEU A 553 11.38 -11.30 24.43
N THR A 554 11.04 -10.71 23.28
CA THR A 554 10.81 -11.44 22.03
C THR A 554 11.67 -10.86 20.91
N PRO A 555 12.95 -11.26 20.78
CA PRO A 555 13.73 -10.97 19.59
C PRO A 555 13.18 -11.73 18.38
N SER A 556 13.22 -11.10 17.22
CA SER A 556 12.76 -11.68 15.98
C SER A 556 13.59 -11.25 14.78
N ILE A 557 13.61 -12.13 13.76
CA ILE A 557 14.16 -11.83 12.45
C ILE A 557 13.13 -12.18 11.39
N ALA A 558 12.96 -11.34 10.39
CA ALA A 558 12.15 -11.62 9.23
C ALA A 558 12.96 -11.41 7.95
N TRP A 559 12.71 -12.25 6.96
CA TRP A 559 13.35 -12.24 5.67
C TRP A 559 12.30 -12.27 4.55
N SER A 560 12.55 -11.52 3.50
CA SER A 560 11.72 -11.48 2.31
C SER A 560 12.60 -11.53 1.07
N HIS A 561 12.23 -12.36 0.08
CA HIS A 561 12.92 -12.44 -1.20
C HIS A 561 11.91 -12.70 -2.33
N ASP A 562 11.85 -11.79 -3.27
CA ASP A 562 11.14 -11.94 -4.52
C ASP A 562 12.14 -12.52 -5.53
N VAL A 563 11.99 -13.80 -5.85
CA VAL A 563 13.05 -14.58 -6.49
C VAL A 563 13.11 -14.34 -7.98
N SER A 564 11.94 -14.37 -8.65
CA SER A 564 11.89 -14.17 -10.09
C SER A 564 10.54 -13.64 -10.54
N GLY A 565 10.56 -12.82 -11.57
CA GLY A 565 9.41 -12.24 -12.22
C GLY A 565 8.81 -11.05 -11.47
N TYR A 566 7.86 -10.40 -12.14
CA TYR A 566 7.14 -9.21 -11.67
C TYR A 566 5.64 -9.51 -11.67
N SER A 567 5.01 -9.45 -10.50
CA SER A 567 3.56 -9.64 -10.36
C SER A 567 2.79 -8.40 -10.85
N PRO A 568 1.49 -8.54 -11.16
CA PRO A 568 0.70 -7.42 -11.68
C PRO A 568 0.56 -6.28 -10.67
N GLY A 569 0.65 -5.02 -11.17
CA GLY A 569 0.35 -3.79 -10.45
C GLY A 569 -1.16 -3.49 -10.36
N PRO A 570 -1.53 -2.43 -9.61
CA PRO A 570 -0.69 -1.30 -9.18
C PRO A 570 0.15 -1.56 -7.92
N GLN A 571 -0.13 -2.58 -7.14
CA GLN A 571 0.65 -2.96 -5.97
C GLN A 571 1.23 -4.37 -6.18
N SER A 572 2.47 -4.42 -6.70
CA SER A 572 3.14 -5.67 -7.03
C SER A 572 3.53 -6.46 -5.78
N THR A 573 3.06 -7.71 -5.68
CA THR A 573 3.44 -8.65 -4.61
C THR A 573 4.89 -9.09 -4.74
N PHE A 574 5.36 -9.35 -5.98
CA PHE A 574 6.71 -9.78 -6.30
C PHE A 574 7.36 -8.86 -7.32
N GLU A 575 8.62 -8.47 -7.05
CA GLU A 575 9.50 -7.71 -7.94
C GLU A 575 10.87 -8.37 -7.96
N GLU A 576 11.26 -8.96 -9.06
CA GLU A 576 12.44 -9.78 -9.21
C GLU A 576 13.69 -9.19 -8.53
N GLY A 577 14.33 -9.99 -7.68
CA GLY A 577 15.56 -9.64 -6.97
C GLY A 577 15.37 -8.75 -5.75
N ARG A 578 14.15 -8.24 -5.45
CA ARG A 578 13.87 -7.45 -4.26
C ARG A 578 14.00 -8.30 -3.00
N LYS A 579 14.70 -7.76 -2.00
CA LYS A 579 14.93 -8.41 -0.71
C LYS A 579 14.70 -7.44 0.43
N ALA A 580 14.32 -7.98 1.59
CA ALA A 580 14.30 -7.23 2.83
C ALA A 580 14.70 -8.14 4.00
N VAL A 581 15.38 -7.54 4.98
CA VAL A 581 15.63 -8.14 6.29
C VAL A 581 15.12 -7.20 7.37
N SER A 582 14.38 -7.74 8.34
CA SER A 582 13.94 -6.99 9.51
C SER A 582 14.42 -7.67 10.78
N LEU A 583 14.95 -6.88 11.70
CA LEU A 583 15.32 -7.30 13.06
C LEU A 583 14.40 -6.59 14.02
N GLY A 584 13.78 -7.33 14.93
CA GLY A 584 12.86 -6.82 15.93
C GLY A 584 13.22 -7.27 17.32
N LEU A 585 12.94 -6.44 18.31
CA LEU A 585 12.98 -6.77 19.72
C LEU A 585 11.77 -6.16 20.40
N ASP A 586 10.86 -7.00 20.85
CA ASP A 586 9.70 -6.63 21.63
C ASP A 586 9.98 -6.94 23.10
N ALA A 587 9.60 -6.05 24.00
CA ALA A 587 9.68 -6.20 25.43
C ALA A 587 8.30 -5.96 26.05
N GLU A 588 7.91 -6.84 26.98
CA GLU A 588 6.65 -6.75 27.70
C GLU A 588 6.89 -6.87 29.20
N TYR A 589 6.28 -6.00 29.98
CA TYR A 589 6.37 -6.02 31.45
C TYR A 589 4.96 -6.07 32.04
N GLN A 590 4.70 -7.12 32.82
CA GLN A 590 3.43 -7.36 33.52
C GLN A 590 2.19 -7.34 32.58
N ASN A 591 2.32 -7.76 31.32
CA ASN A 591 1.27 -7.70 30.30
C ASN A 591 0.66 -6.30 30.10
N THR A 592 1.25 -5.27 30.68
CA THR A 592 0.77 -3.88 30.72
C THR A 592 1.64 -2.95 29.90
N TYR A 593 2.94 -2.98 30.11
CA TYR A 593 3.88 -2.07 29.46
C TYR A 593 4.57 -2.78 28.31
N MET A 594 4.62 -2.10 27.19
CA MET A 594 5.21 -2.61 25.95
C MET A 594 6.30 -1.67 25.46
N ALA A 595 7.37 -2.22 24.94
CA ALA A 595 8.37 -1.49 24.17
C ALA A 595 8.78 -2.32 22.97
N SER A 596 9.02 -1.67 21.83
CA SER A 596 9.45 -2.33 20.60
C SER A 596 10.53 -1.51 19.92
N VAL A 597 11.55 -2.17 19.40
CA VAL A 597 12.51 -1.61 18.46
C VAL A 597 12.60 -2.51 17.26
N ALA A 598 12.54 -1.93 16.06
CA ALA A 598 12.67 -2.68 14.82
C ALA A 598 13.50 -1.92 13.79
N TYR A 599 14.36 -2.64 13.09
CA TYR A 599 15.14 -2.15 11.96
C TYR A 599 14.81 -2.96 10.71
N THR A 600 14.53 -2.27 9.60
CA THR A 600 14.29 -2.91 8.31
C THR A 600 15.21 -2.33 7.25
N ASN A 601 15.88 -3.22 6.50
CA ASN A 601 16.74 -2.89 5.38
C ASN A 601 16.18 -3.53 4.10
N PHE A 602 16.05 -2.71 3.04
CA PHE A 602 15.60 -3.14 1.71
C PHE A 602 16.77 -3.09 0.73
N PHE A 603 16.93 -4.11 -0.09
CA PHE A 603 18.01 -4.18 -1.06
C PHE A 603 17.70 -5.12 -2.23
N GLY A 604 18.49 -4.97 -3.30
CA GLY A 604 18.30 -5.74 -4.54
C GLY A 604 17.08 -5.31 -5.35
N GLY A 605 16.87 -5.97 -6.48
CA GLY A 605 15.80 -5.64 -7.41
C GLY A 605 16.16 -4.42 -8.30
N THR A 606 16.47 -4.66 -9.57
CA THR A 606 16.86 -3.61 -10.52
C THR A 606 15.76 -2.56 -10.71
N TYR A 607 14.50 -2.99 -10.65
CA TYR A 607 13.31 -2.16 -10.84
C TYR A 607 12.51 -1.96 -9.54
N SER A 608 13.16 -2.13 -8.37
CA SER A 608 12.53 -1.87 -7.09
C SER A 608 12.66 -0.40 -6.69
N THR A 609 11.56 0.18 -6.24
CA THR A 609 11.52 1.55 -5.71
C THR A 609 11.75 1.60 -4.19
N MET A 610 12.04 0.45 -3.56
CA MET A 610 12.18 0.34 -2.09
C MET A 610 13.63 0.40 -1.59
N SER A 611 14.63 0.38 -2.47
CA SER A 611 16.05 0.23 -2.12
C SER A 611 16.62 1.32 -1.21
N ASP A 612 15.96 2.46 -1.08
CA ASP A 612 16.35 3.59 -0.24
C ASP A 612 15.36 3.87 0.92
N ARG A 613 14.51 2.89 1.25
CA ARG A 613 13.46 3.00 2.29
C ARG A 613 13.80 2.28 3.59
N ASP A 614 15.08 2.12 3.90
CA ASP A 614 15.52 1.55 5.18
C ASP A 614 15.11 2.44 6.35
N PHE A 615 14.66 1.80 7.43
CA PHE A 615 14.21 2.54 8.60
C PHE A 615 14.45 1.81 9.91
N LEU A 616 14.53 2.62 10.98
CA LEU A 616 14.50 2.19 12.38
C LEU A 616 13.23 2.73 13.02
N THR A 617 12.54 1.93 13.81
CA THR A 617 11.40 2.36 14.64
C THR A 617 11.64 2.03 16.10
N LEU A 618 11.13 2.89 16.97
CA LEU A 618 11.04 2.67 18.41
C LEU A 618 9.64 3.04 18.87
N SER A 619 9.04 2.23 19.72
CA SER A 619 7.77 2.55 20.36
C SER A 619 7.73 2.08 21.80
N VAL A 620 6.95 2.77 22.61
CA VAL A 620 6.56 2.37 23.96
C VAL A 620 5.06 2.54 24.14
N GLY A 621 4.44 1.67 24.92
CA GLY A 621 3.01 1.72 25.11
C GLY A 621 2.56 1.12 26.43
N VAL A 622 1.29 1.36 26.74
CA VAL A 622 0.58 0.78 27.88
C VAL A 622 -0.74 0.23 27.40
N LYS A 623 -1.09 -0.96 27.91
CA LYS A 623 -2.34 -1.66 27.63
C LYS A 623 -3.08 -1.91 28.93
N PHE A 624 -4.37 -1.64 28.96
CA PHE A 624 -5.23 -1.87 30.12
C PHE A 624 -6.71 -1.98 29.73
#